data_cf5c8db1d86c6d6533d16c906f9ea590
#
_entry.id   cf5c8db1d86c6d6533d16c906f9ea590
#
_cell.length_a   1.000
_cell.length_b   1.000
_cell.length_c   1.000
_cell.angle_alpha   90.00
_cell.angle_beta   90.00
_cell.angle_gamma   90.00
#
_symmetry.space_group_name_H-M   'P 1'
#
loop_
_entity.id
_entity.type
_entity.pdbx_description
1 polymer ?
#
loop_
_entity_poly.entity_id
_entity_poly.type
_entity_poly.pdbx_seq_one_letter_code
_entity_poly.pdbx_strand_id
1 'polypeptide(L)'
;MTITNDTINLVQSDLDNLPHFATEQNHTESNLYLNKNLVLKIFKNRNDIALMKNKEKKIDFLKTSNIEEFILPKHKIYIDNLFAGYSSNHFTDSKTLNNIYYLPLNKKIQILTTVSQNLESIHENCIILGDLNADNILYNNNIIKFADVDSANIGDLHCDNYSQALNNQNIDPFKINTVESDI
;
A
#
# COMPACT_ATOMS: atom_id res chain seq x y z
N MET A 1 15.99 -0.29 18.29
CA MET A 1 15.29 -1.05 17.23
C MET A 1 15.63 -2.53 17.31
N THR A 2 14.64 -3.40 17.46
CA THR A 2 14.81 -4.87 17.47
C THR A 2 13.97 -5.48 16.36
N ILE A 3 14.57 -6.33 15.53
CA ILE A 3 13.92 -7.00 14.40
C ILE A 3 13.87 -8.50 14.70
N THR A 4 12.67 -9.07 14.65
CA THR A 4 12.43 -10.52 14.68
C THR A 4 11.98 -10.99 13.30
N ASN A 5 11.71 -12.29 13.14
CA ASN A 5 11.20 -12.79 11.85
C ASN A 5 9.85 -12.17 11.44
N ASP A 6 9.10 -11.64 12.38
CA ASP A 6 7.69 -11.22 12.18
C ASP A 6 7.41 -9.78 12.57
N THR A 7 8.22 -9.20 13.45
CA THR A 7 7.99 -7.88 14.03
C THR A 7 9.24 -7.01 14.06
N ILE A 8 9.02 -5.71 14.02
CA ILE A 8 9.99 -4.67 14.29
C ILE A 8 9.50 -3.90 15.51
N ASN A 9 10.28 -3.90 16.59
CA ASN A 9 9.97 -3.12 17.78
C ASN A 9 10.86 -1.88 17.83
N LEU A 10 10.25 -0.72 17.93
CA LEU A 10 10.86 0.60 17.97
C LEU A 10 10.46 1.31 19.26
N VAL A 11 11.29 2.26 19.67
CA VAL A 11 10.89 3.35 20.54
C VAL A 11 10.83 4.64 19.72
N GLN A 12 10.13 5.66 20.22
CA GLN A 12 9.94 6.91 19.46
C GLN A 12 11.26 7.51 18.96
N SER A 13 12.31 7.48 19.79
CA SER A 13 13.64 7.99 19.42
C SER A 13 14.32 7.22 18.27
N ASP A 14 13.92 5.97 18.01
CA ASP A 14 14.44 5.23 16.86
C ASP A 14 13.96 5.86 15.54
N LEU A 15 12.71 6.36 15.50
CA LEU A 15 12.15 7.00 14.31
C LEU A 15 12.87 8.29 13.93
N ASP A 16 13.29 9.06 14.94
CA ASP A 16 13.97 10.34 14.74
C ASP A 16 15.34 10.15 14.04
N ASN A 17 15.90 8.95 14.12
CA ASN A 17 17.18 8.59 13.51
C ASN A 17 17.03 7.86 12.17
N LEU A 18 15.82 7.51 11.74
CA LEU A 18 15.60 6.86 10.45
C LEU A 18 15.47 7.90 9.33
N PRO A 19 16.13 7.67 8.19
CA PRO A 19 15.96 8.54 7.04
C PRO A 19 14.52 8.46 6.53
N HIS A 20 13.90 9.61 6.33
CA HIS A 20 12.61 9.67 5.64
C HIS A 20 12.77 9.10 4.23
N PHE A 21 11.84 8.25 3.84
CA PHE A 21 11.74 7.79 2.46
C PHE A 21 11.08 8.91 1.65
N ALA A 22 11.90 9.64 0.90
CA ALA A 22 11.40 10.71 0.05
C ALA A 22 10.59 10.10 -1.10
N THR A 23 9.30 10.36 -1.09
CA THR A 23 8.42 10.10 -2.23
C THR A 23 7.94 11.44 -2.76
N GLU A 24 7.57 11.48 -4.04
CA GLU A 24 6.97 12.67 -4.65
C GLU A 24 5.58 13.00 -4.04
N GLN A 25 5.09 12.14 -3.15
CA GLN A 25 3.75 12.22 -2.55
C GLN A 25 3.77 12.78 -1.14
N ASN A 26 2.78 13.61 -0.86
CA ASN A 26 2.37 13.92 0.52
C ASN A 26 1.50 12.77 1.04
N HIS A 27 2.11 11.78 1.68
CA HIS A 27 1.36 10.73 2.38
C HIS A 27 0.54 11.34 3.52
N THR A 28 -0.78 11.36 3.35
CA THR A 28 -1.68 11.98 4.32
C THR A 28 -1.80 11.14 5.58
N GLU A 29 -1.78 9.81 5.46
CA GLU A 29 -2.08 8.87 6.55
C GLU A 29 -0.87 8.29 7.27
N SER A 30 0.28 8.29 6.62
CA SER A 30 1.48 7.63 7.14
C SER A 30 2.74 8.42 6.87
N ASN A 31 3.79 8.10 7.62
CA ASN A 31 5.15 8.51 7.32
C ASN A 31 5.92 7.28 6.82
N LEU A 32 6.74 7.48 5.79
CA LEU A 32 7.58 6.44 5.23
C LEU A 32 9.04 6.66 5.62
N TYR A 33 9.70 5.58 6.00
CA TYR A 33 11.12 5.58 6.35
C TYR A 33 11.83 4.47 5.59
N LEU A 34 13.10 4.69 5.24
CA LEU A 34 13.94 3.67 4.60
C LEU A 34 14.91 3.08 5.63
N ASN A 35 14.91 1.77 5.76
CA ASN A 35 15.89 1.05 6.55
C ASN A 35 16.49 -0.10 5.73
N LYS A 36 17.68 0.12 5.19
CA LYS A 36 18.32 -0.80 4.25
C LYS A 36 17.40 -1.08 3.05
N ASN A 37 16.93 -2.31 2.89
CA ASN A 37 16.04 -2.73 1.81
C ASN A 37 14.56 -2.81 2.25
N LEU A 38 14.21 -2.21 3.39
CA LEU A 38 12.86 -2.18 3.91
C LEU A 38 12.33 -0.74 3.88
N VAL A 39 11.12 -0.59 3.39
CA VAL A 39 10.30 0.61 3.58
C VAL A 39 9.42 0.37 4.80
N LEU A 40 9.50 1.26 5.77
CA LEU A 40 8.68 1.24 6.98
C LEU A 40 7.55 2.26 6.80
N LYS A 41 6.31 1.80 6.84
CA LYS A 41 5.10 2.64 6.82
C LYS A 41 4.57 2.78 8.24
N ILE A 42 4.62 4.00 8.80
CA ILE A 42 4.16 4.31 10.16
C ILE A 42 2.91 5.17 10.06
N PHE A 43 1.79 4.67 10.59
CA PHE A 43 0.53 5.39 10.60
C PHE A 43 0.58 6.63 11.51
N LYS A 44 -0.03 7.73 11.06
CA LYS A 44 -0.08 9.00 11.82
C LYS A 44 -1.14 8.97 12.91
N ASN A 45 -2.34 8.45 12.60
CA ASN A 45 -3.47 8.41 13.53
C ASN A 45 -3.46 7.14 14.39
N ARG A 46 -2.40 6.96 15.19
CA ARG A 46 -2.21 5.77 16.05
C ARG A 46 -3.07 5.77 17.32
N ASN A 47 -3.73 6.88 17.62
CA ASN A 47 -4.57 7.00 18.82
C ASN A 47 -5.95 6.36 18.64
N ASP A 48 -6.38 6.11 17.42
CA ASP A 48 -7.61 5.37 17.13
C ASP A 48 -7.35 3.87 17.24
N ILE A 49 -7.68 3.32 18.41
CA ILE A 49 -7.45 1.91 18.75
C ILE A 49 -8.26 0.99 17.83
N ALA A 50 -9.49 1.37 17.48
CA ALA A 50 -10.36 0.54 16.64
C ALA A 50 -9.81 0.46 15.21
N LEU A 51 -9.41 1.60 14.65
CA LEU A 51 -8.77 1.71 13.35
C LEU A 51 -7.46 0.90 13.32
N MET A 52 -6.59 1.08 14.32
CA MET A 52 -5.32 0.35 14.39
C MET A 52 -5.50 -1.15 14.48
N LYS A 53 -6.48 -1.62 15.25
CA LYS A 53 -6.79 -3.05 15.35
C LYS A 53 -7.30 -3.63 14.02
N ASN A 54 -8.08 -2.85 13.27
CA ASN A 54 -8.56 -3.25 11.94
C ASN A 54 -7.40 -3.32 10.94
N LYS A 55 -6.55 -2.29 10.91
CA LYS A 55 -5.34 -2.27 10.07
C LYS A 55 -4.40 -3.44 10.42
N GLU A 56 -4.20 -3.73 11.70
CA GLU A 56 -3.35 -4.86 12.12
C GLU A 56 -3.86 -6.20 11.59
N LYS A 57 -5.17 -6.45 11.62
CA LYS A 57 -5.78 -7.66 11.04
C LYS A 57 -5.58 -7.75 9.53
N LYS A 58 -5.74 -6.63 8.81
CA LYS A 58 -5.46 -6.58 7.36
C LYS A 58 -4.01 -6.94 7.06
N ILE A 59 -3.07 -6.39 7.85
CA ILE A 59 -1.65 -6.70 7.69
C ILE A 59 -1.37 -8.18 7.95
N ASP A 60 -1.99 -8.79 8.95
CA ASP A 60 -1.86 -10.24 9.21
C ASP A 60 -2.35 -11.08 8.03
N PHE A 61 -3.48 -10.72 7.43
CA PHE A 61 -3.99 -11.39 6.22
C PHE A 61 -3.02 -11.21 5.04
N LEU A 62 -2.63 -9.97 4.75
CA LEU A 62 -1.76 -9.65 3.62
C LEU A 62 -0.39 -10.33 3.72
N LYS A 63 0.17 -10.45 4.93
CA LYS A 63 1.44 -11.16 5.16
C LYS A 63 1.38 -12.63 4.78
N THR A 64 0.22 -13.25 4.90
CA THR A 64 0.02 -14.68 4.58
C THR A 64 -0.50 -14.90 3.16
N SER A 65 -0.89 -13.83 2.46
CA SER A 65 -1.33 -13.91 1.08
C SER A 65 -0.13 -14.13 0.14
N ASN A 66 -0.37 -14.81 -0.97
CA ASN A 66 0.63 -15.05 -2.02
C ASN A 66 0.33 -14.22 -3.27
N ILE A 67 -0.16 -12.99 -3.09
CA ILE A 67 -0.51 -12.11 -4.20
C ILE A 67 0.76 -11.46 -4.71
N GLU A 68 1.29 -11.99 -5.81
CA GLU A 68 2.57 -11.54 -6.35
C GLU A 68 2.53 -10.10 -6.86
N GLU A 69 1.37 -9.61 -7.26
CA GLU A 69 1.15 -8.25 -7.76
C GLU A 69 1.35 -7.17 -6.68
N PHE A 70 1.28 -7.54 -5.39
CA PHE A 70 1.39 -6.61 -4.27
C PHE A 70 2.82 -6.41 -3.77
N ILE A 71 3.09 -5.24 -3.22
CA ILE A 71 4.20 -5.02 -2.30
C ILE A 71 3.71 -5.41 -0.90
N LEU A 72 3.81 -6.69 -0.59
CA LEU A 72 3.24 -7.27 0.62
C LEU A 72 3.95 -6.80 1.89
N PRO A 73 3.20 -6.64 3.01
CA PRO A 73 3.76 -6.45 4.33
C PRO A 73 4.68 -7.61 4.72
N LYS A 74 5.82 -7.29 5.31
CA LYS A 74 6.82 -8.27 5.76
C LYS A 74 6.85 -8.42 7.28
N HIS A 75 6.92 -7.29 8.00
CA HIS A 75 6.93 -7.27 9.46
C HIS A 75 5.87 -6.30 9.95
N LYS A 76 5.19 -6.64 11.04
CA LYS A 76 4.42 -5.65 11.81
C LYS A 76 5.39 -4.76 12.60
N ILE A 77 5.04 -3.49 12.74
CA ILE A 77 5.84 -2.53 13.49
C ILE A 77 5.08 -2.11 14.74
N TYR A 78 5.78 -2.18 15.86
CA TYR A 78 5.28 -1.71 17.15
C TYR A 78 6.18 -0.59 17.65
N ILE A 79 5.55 0.46 18.19
CA ILE A 79 6.25 1.57 18.88
C ILE A 79 5.72 1.58 20.30
N ASP A 80 6.62 1.48 21.28
CA ASP A 80 6.29 1.41 22.70
C ASP A 80 5.21 0.34 22.98
N ASN A 81 5.34 -0.84 22.34
CA ASN A 81 4.46 -2.00 22.38
C ASN A 81 3.05 -1.81 21.77
N LEU A 82 2.79 -0.69 21.09
CA LEU A 82 1.54 -0.46 20.37
C LEU A 82 1.76 -0.65 18.87
N PHE A 83 0.83 -1.32 18.19
CA PHE A 83 0.87 -1.47 16.73
C PHE A 83 0.90 -0.09 16.07
N ALA A 84 1.84 0.11 15.17
CA ALA A 84 2.11 1.42 14.58
C ALA A 84 2.19 1.40 13.06
N GLY A 85 2.31 0.21 12.45
CA GLY A 85 2.46 0.11 11.01
C GLY A 85 3.09 -1.19 10.56
N TYR A 86 3.67 -1.18 9.38
CA TYR A 86 4.33 -2.36 8.82
C TYR A 86 5.56 -1.98 7.99
N SER A 87 6.40 -2.98 7.72
CA SER A 87 7.46 -2.87 6.72
C SER A 87 7.15 -3.72 5.51
N SER A 88 7.67 -3.30 4.36
CA SER A 88 7.66 -4.07 3.11
C SER A 88 9.06 -4.05 2.49
N ASN A 89 9.30 -4.94 1.52
CA ASN A 89 10.52 -4.86 0.73
C ASN A 89 10.50 -3.60 -0.14
N HIS A 90 11.63 -2.92 -0.20
CA HIS A 90 11.80 -1.79 -1.11
C HIS A 90 11.83 -2.30 -2.56
N PHE A 91 10.90 -1.84 -3.38
CA PHE A 91 10.92 -2.11 -4.82
C PHE A 91 11.86 -1.10 -5.48
N THR A 92 13.15 -1.45 -5.50
CA THR A 92 14.24 -0.57 -5.95
C THR A 92 14.10 -0.19 -7.43
N ASP A 93 14.58 1.00 -7.80
CA ASP A 93 14.58 1.53 -9.17
C ASP A 93 13.18 1.58 -9.81
N SER A 94 12.14 1.44 -9.01
CA SER A 94 10.77 1.58 -9.49
C SER A 94 10.39 3.06 -9.68
N LYS A 95 9.43 3.27 -10.57
CA LYS A 95 8.79 4.57 -10.81
C LYS A 95 7.29 4.40 -10.62
N THR A 96 6.60 5.46 -10.24
CA THR A 96 5.15 5.48 -10.19
C THR A 96 4.56 5.56 -11.61
N LEU A 97 3.33 5.11 -11.78
CA LEU A 97 2.64 5.14 -13.08
C LEU A 97 2.51 6.58 -13.62
N ASN A 98 2.55 7.60 -12.78
CA ASN A 98 2.61 9.01 -13.21
C ASN A 98 3.80 9.29 -14.13
N ASN A 99 4.89 8.57 -13.97
CA ASN A 99 6.09 8.73 -14.81
C ASN A 99 5.98 8.06 -16.19
N ILE A 100 4.89 7.32 -16.46
CA ILE A 100 4.66 6.67 -17.76
C ILE A 100 4.59 7.70 -18.91
N TYR A 101 4.25 8.94 -18.59
CA TYR A 101 4.05 9.99 -19.56
C TYR A 101 5.28 10.21 -20.46
N TYR A 102 6.47 10.02 -19.92
CA TYR A 102 7.75 10.22 -20.62
C TYR A 102 8.21 9.01 -21.44
N LEU A 103 7.45 7.90 -21.42
CA LEU A 103 7.82 6.69 -22.14
C LEU A 103 7.29 6.68 -23.60
N PRO A 104 7.96 5.96 -24.52
CA PRO A 104 7.43 5.68 -25.85
C PRO A 104 6.08 4.97 -25.79
N LEU A 105 5.22 5.20 -26.81
CA LEU A 105 3.86 4.68 -26.85
C LEU A 105 3.77 3.16 -26.66
N ASN A 106 4.65 2.40 -27.32
CA ASN A 106 4.68 0.94 -27.20
C ASN A 106 4.95 0.48 -25.74
N LYS A 107 5.80 1.20 -25.02
CA LYS A 107 6.06 0.91 -23.59
C LYS A 107 4.88 1.28 -22.71
N LYS A 108 4.21 2.39 -23.00
CA LYS A 108 2.97 2.77 -22.28
C LYS A 108 1.92 1.69 -22.45
N ILE A 109 1.67 1.24 -23.68
CA ILE A 109 0.70 0.18 -23.95
C ILE A 109 1.06 -1.10 -23.19
N GLN A 110 2.32 -1.52 -23.24
CA GLN A 110 2.79 -2.72 -22.53
C GLN A 110 2.54 -2.62 -21.01
N ILE A 111 2.92 -1.53 -20.38
CA ILE A 111 2.73 -1.31 -18.94
C ILE A 111 1.24 -1.32 -18.60
N LEU A 112 0.41 -0.57 -19.32
CA LEU A 112 -1.03 -0.48 -19.04
C LEU A 112 -1.74 -1.83 -19.26
N THR A 113 -1.33 -2.61 -20.26
CA THR A 113 -1.84 -3.97 -20.45
C THR A 113 -1.49 -4.86 -19.26
N THR A 114 -0.26 -4.78 -18.75
CA THR A 114 0.14 -5.55 -17.57
C THR A 114 -0.60 -5.10 -16.32
N VAL A 115 -0.83 -3.78 -16.13
CA VAL A 115 -1.65 -3.25 -15.03
C VAL A 115 -3.06 -3.84 -15.07
N SER A 116 -3.70 -3.85 -16.26
CA SER A 116 -5.04 -4.42 -16.42
C SER A 116 -5.09 -5.92 -16.09
N GLN A 117 -4.12 -6.69 -16.56
CA GLN A 117 -4.04 -8.12 -16.26
C GLN A 117 -3.82 -8.39 -14.77
N ASN A 118 -2.96 -7.61 -14.12
CA ASN A 118 -2.71 -7.73 -12.69
C ASN A 118 -3.95 -7.36 -11.86
N LEU A 119 -4.72 -6.32 -12.27
CA LEU A 119 -5.98 -5.98 -11.60
C LEU A 119 -7.00 -7.11 -11.75
N GLU A 120 -7.12 -7.72 -12.92
CA GLU A 120 -8.00 -8.86 -13.14
C GLU A 120 -7.63 -10.01 -12.18
N SER A 121 -6.34 -10.36 -12.07
CA SER A 121 -5.85 -11.36 -11.11
C SER A 121 -6.18 -11.01 -9.65
N ILE A 122 -6.05 -9.75 -9.25
CA ILE A 122 -6.38 -9.27 -7.90
C ILE A 122 -7.88 -9.43 -7.63
N HIS A 123 -8.74 -9.05 -8.59
CA HIS A 123 -10.19 -9.16 -8.48
C HIS A 123 -10.67 -10.62 -8.42
N GLU A 124 -10.01 -11.53 -9.14
CA GLU A 124 -10.28 -12.99 -9.06
C GLU A 124 -10.04 -13.53 -7.64
N ASN A 125 -9.15 -12.89 -6.86
CA ASN A 125 -8.93 -13.19 -5.44
C ASN A 125 -9.92 -12.46 -4.50
N CYS A 126 -10.99 -11.86 -5.03
CA CYS A 126 -11.99 -11.12 -4.28
C CYS A 126 -11.41 -9.93 -3.47
N ILE A 127 -10.36 -9.29 -3.99
CA ILE A 127 -9.75 -8.11 -3.39
C ILE A 127 -10.04 -6.91 -4.26
N ILE A 128 -10.45 -5.80 -3.63
CA ILE A 128 -10.72 -4.53 -4.28
C ILE A 128 -9.78 -3.49 -3.66
N LEU A 129 -9.00 -2.79 -4.47
CA LEU A 129 -7.96 -1.89 -3.98
C LEU A 129 -8.53 -0.62 -3.32
N GLY A 130 -9.65 -0.12 -3.79
CA GLY A 130 -10.38 1.01 -3.19
C GLY A 130 -9.70 2.37 -3.38
N ASP A 131 -8.41 2.49 -3.08
CA ASP A 131 -7.60 3.69 -3.31
C ASP A 131 -6.61 3.46 -4.47
N LEU A 132 -7.13 2.98 -5.60
CA LEU A 132 -6.33 2.81 -6.81
C LEU A 132 -6.04 4.17 -7.43
N ASN A 133 -4.77 4.53 -7.45
CA ASN A 133 -4.27 5.74 -8.11
C ASN A 133 -2.90 5.49 -8.74
N ALA A 134 -2.50 6.36 -9.66
CA ALA A 134 -1.25 6.20 -10.43
C ALA A 134 0.01 6.23 -9.56
N ASP A 135 -0.07 6.76 -8.36
CA ASP A 135 1.06 6.83 -7.43
C ASP A 135 1.24 5.51 -6.67
N ASN A 136 0.16 4.75 -6.49
CA ASN A 136 0.18 3.44 -5.84
C ASN A 136 0.53 2.29 -6.79
N ILE A 137 0.70 2.57 -8.10
CA ILE A 137 1.14 1.61 -9.11
C ILE A 137 2.60 1.87 -9.44
N LEU A 138 3.45 0.95 -9.06
CA LEU A 138 4.89 1.03 -9.28
C LEU A 138 5.31 0.11 -10.42
N TYR A 139 6.22 0.59 -11.26
CA TYR A 139 6.81 -0.23 -12.32
C TYR A 139 8.34 -0.15 -12.33
N ASN A 140 8.96 -1.29 -12.64
CA ASN A 140 10.37 -1.40 -12.96
C ASN A 140 10.51 -2.35 -14.13
N ASN A 141 10.97 -1.85 -15.27
CA ASN A 141 10.96 -2.56 -16.55
C ASN A 141 9.53 -3.06 -16.89
N ASN A 142 9.30 -4.39 -16.86
CA ASN A 142 8.01 -5.02 -17.15
C ASN A 142 7.32 -5.56 -15.89
N ILE A 143 7.88 -5.32 -14.72
CA ILE A 143 7.31 -5.76 -13.45
C ILE A 143 6.44 -4.62 -12.91
N ILE A 144 5.18 -4.93 -12.63
CA ILE A 144 4.23 -4.01 -12.02
C ILE A 144 3.94 -4.51 -10.60
N LYS A 145 3.91 -3.59 -9.64
CA LYS A 145 3.54 -3.86 -8.26
C LYS A 145 2.57 -2.80 -7.76
N PHE A 146 1.59 -3.21 -6.96
CA PHE A 146 0.69 -2.30 -6.26
C PHE A 146 1.21 -2.07 -4.85
N ALA A 147 1.34 -0.80 -4.50
CA ALA A 147 1.70 -0.33 -3.17
C ALA A 147 0.43 0.08 -2.41
N ASP A 148 0.58 0.41 -1.14
CA ASP A 148 -0.48 0.92 -0.26
C ASP A 148 -1.69 -0.01 -0.11
N VAL A 149 -1.41 -1.31 -0.12
CA VAL A 149 -2.42 -2.39 -0.13
C VAL A 149 -3.19 -2.53 1.19
N ASP A 150 -2.80 -1.84 2.26
CA ASP A 150 -3.56 -1.77 3.52
C ASP A 150 -4.87 -0.98 3.40
N SER A 151 -5.06 -0.24 2.30
CA SER A 151 -6.32 0.40 1.92
C SER A 151 -7.30 -0.55 1.25
N ALA A 152 -6.89 -1.74 0.83
CA ALA A 152 -7.76 -2.67 0.09
C ALA A 152 -8.94 -3.19 0.93
N ASN A 153 -10.04 -3.51 0.25
CA ASN A 153 -11.13 -4.32 0.80
C ASN A 153 -10.78 -5.80 0.65
N ILE A 154 -10.84 -6.52 1.75
CA ILE A 154 -10.49 -7.94 1.81
C ILE A 154 -11.54 -8.64 2.67
N GLY A 155 -12.48 -9.33 2.05
CA GLY A 155 -13.60 -9.94 2.76
C GLY A 155 -14.37 -8.90 3.60
N ASP A 156 -14.51 -9.14 4.90
CA ASP A 156 -15.19 -8.23 5.84
C ASP A 156 -14.31 -7.05 6.32
N LEU A 157 -13.05 -6.97 5.87
CA LEU A 157 -12.12 -5.90 6.23
C LEU A 157 -12.23 -4.77 5.20
N HIS A 158 -13.10 -3.81 5.47
CA HIS A 158 -13.39 -2.71 4.56
C HIS A 158 -12.23 -1.71 4.45
N CYS A 159 -12.20 -1.00 3.31
CA CYS A 159 -11.33 0.13 3.08
C CYS A 159 -11.74 1.30 3.98
N ASP A 160 -10.77 1.97 4.59
CA ASP A 160 -11.01 3.15 5.41
C ASP A 160 -11.00 4.45 4.56
N ASN A 161 -10.44 4.39 3.34
CA ASN A 161 -10.30 5.51 2.41
C ASN A 161 -10.67 5.12 0.99
N TYR A 162 -11.19 6.10 0.27
CA TYR A 162 -11.61 5.97 -1.13
C TYR A 162 -10.83 6.95 -1.98
N SER A 163 -10.53 6.58 -3.22
CA SER A 163 -9.97 7.49 -4.19
C SER A 163 -10.84 8.74 -4.32
N GLN A 164 -10.23 9.94 -4.25
CA GLN A 164 -10.95 11.21 -4.41
C GLN A 164 -11.66 11.31 -5.77
N ALA A 165 -11.18 10.59 -6.79
CA ALA A 165 -11.83 10.55 -8.10
C ALA A 165 -13.24 9.95 -8.03
N LEU A 166 -13.50 9.02 -7.12
CA LEU A 166 -14.80 8.41 -6.89
C LEU A 166 -15.75 9.30 -6.08
N ASN A 167 -15.22 10.13 -5.18
CA ASN A 167 -16.02 11.02 -4.34
C ASN A 167 -16.77 12.10 -5.12
N ASN A 168 -16.36 12.43 -6.35
CA ASN A 168 -17.01 13.44 -7.19
C ASN A 168 -18.29 12.95 -7.88
N GLN A 169 -18.68 11.69 -7.72
CA GLN A 169 -19.82 11.10 -8.43
C GLN A 169 -21.10 10.95 -7.61
N ASN A 170 -21.23 11.53 -6.42
CA ASN A 170 -22.41 11.35 -5.54
C ASN A 170 -22.77 9.87 -5.29
N ILE A 171 -21.78 9.00 -5.24
CA ILE A 171 -21.98 7.58 -5.03
C ILE A 171 -22.06 7.34 -3.51
N ASP A 172 -23.06 6.55 -3.10
CA ASP A 172 -23.25 6.16 -1.70
C ASP A 172 -21.97 5.51 -1.14
N PRO A 173 -21.32 6.08 -0.13
CA PRO A 173 -20.08 5.55 0.41
C PRO A 173 -20.16 4.09 0.91
N PHE A 174 -21.35 3.59 1.17
CA PHE A 174 -21.57 2.18 1.55
C PHE A 174 -21.70 1.22 0.36
N LYS A 175 -21.73 1.73 -0.88
CA LYS A 175 -21.87 0.93 -2.11
C LYS A 175 -20.60 0.91 -2.98
N ILE A 176 -19.53 1.56 -2.56
CA ILE A 176 -18.47 2.01 -3.47
C ILE A 176 -17.41 0.95 -3.75
N ASN A 177 -17.35 -0.11 -3.00
CA ASN A 177 -16.24 -1.05 -3.22
C ASN A 177 -16.71 -2.23 -4.06
N THR A 178 -16.87 -1.97 -5.33
CA THR A 178 -17.08 -2.98 -6.36
C THR A 178 -15.83 -3.04 -7.25
N VAL A 179 -15.70 -4.11 -8.04
CA VAL A 179 -14.64 -4.26 -9.04
C VAL A 179 -14.61 -3.06 -10.00
N GLU A 180 -15.78 -2.48 -10.29
CA GLU A 180 -15.91 -1.29 -11.15
C GLU A 180 -15.26 -0.04 -10.54
N SER A 181 -15.02 0.00 -9.23
CA SER A 181 -14.33 1.12 -8.59
C SER A 181 -12.83 1.15 -8.88
N ASP A 182 -12.25 0.03 -9.30
CA ASP A 182 -10.83 -0.10 -9.64
C ASP A 182 -10.58 -0.01 -11.17
N ILE A 183 -11.60 0.27 -11.96
CA ILE A 183 -11.54 0.46 -13.41
C ILE A 183 -11.68 1.95 -13.75
#